data_063ca4f37c68e0eb62f92c345c906848
#
_entry.id   063ca4f37c68e0eb62f92c345c906848
#
_cell.length_a   1.000
_cell.length_b   1.000
_cell.length_c   1.000
_cell.angle_alpha   90.00
_cell.angle_beta   90.00
_cell.angle_gamma   90.00
#
_symmetry.space_group_name_H-M   'P 1'
#
loop_
_entity.id
_entity.type
_entity.pdbx_description
1 polymer ?
#
loop_
_entity_poly.entity_id
_entity_poly.type
_entity_poly.pdbx_seq_one_letter_code
_entity_poly.pdbx_strand_id
1 'polypeptide(L)'
;MANTNRNKGHNYERQLVKDFKKLGYTDCVTSRYGSKMLDDKGIDLMNTGDFAVQAKCYKRNPQYKKVLEEMDVKPTDIPIVFHKAPGGKEYCILYKEDMMELIEMLIQNKIINTP
;
A
#
# COMPACT_ATOMS: atom_id res chain seq x y z
N MET A 1 16.44 1.59 22.94
CA MET A 1 16.56 1.22 21.73
C MET A 1 15.62 0.22 21.25
N ALA A 2 14.76 -0.16 22.00
CA ALA A 2 13.86 -1.15 21.68
C ALA A 2 13.06 -0.80 20.50
N ASN A 3 12.61 -0.40 19.83
CA ASN A 3 11.64 -0.05 18.80
C ASN A 3 12.23 0.44 17.50
N THR A 4 13.50 0.10 17.18
CA THR A 4 14.09 0.51 15.92
C THR A 4 13.29 0.01 14.71
N ASN A 5 12.85 -1.26 14.73
CA ASN A 5 12.04 -1.82 13.63
C ASN A 5 10.65 -1.20 13.57
N ARG A 6 10.05 -0.93 14.71
CA ARG A 6 8.77 -0.23 14.80
C ARG A 6 8.88 1.17 14.22
N ASN A 7 9.95 1.89 14.55
CA ASN A 7 10.18 3.24 14.04
C ASN A 7 10.38 3.25 12.53
N LYS A 8 11.11 2.27 11.99
CA LYS A 8 11.28 2.12 10.54
C LYS A 8 9.95 1.91 9.85
N GLY A 9 9.09 1.06 10.41
CA GLY A 9 7.76 0.84 9.86
C GLY A 9 6.91 2.09 9.86
N HIS A 10 6.89 2.81 10.98
CA HIS A 10 6.14 4.06 11.10
C HIS A 10 6.69 5.13 10.17
N ASN A 11 8.00 5.21 10.02
CA ASN A 11 8.62 6.17 9.11
C ASN A 11 8.28 5.87 7.65
N TYR A 12 8.23 4.59 7.29
CA TYR A 12 7.85 4.19 5.96
C TYR A 12 6.38 4.52 5.68
N GLU A 13 5.49 4.27 6.63
CA GLU A 13 4.09 4.67 6.49
C GLU A 13 3.96 6.16 6.23
N ARG A 14 4.69 6.99 6.98
CA ARG A 14 4.68 8.44 6.79
C ARG A 14 5.23 8.84 5.42
N GLN A 15 6.25 8.13 4.96
CA GLN A 15 6.80 8.36 3.63
C GLN A 15 5.76 8.08 2.54
N LEU A 16 5.04 6.96 2.66
CA LEU A 16 3.97 6.62 1.73
C LEU A 16 2.85 7.64 1.76
N VAL A 17 2.50 8.16 2.93
CA VAL A 17 1.52 9.25 3.05
C VAL A 17 1.94 10.44 2.20
N LYS A 18 3.21 10.84 2.30
CA LYS A 18 3.74 11.95 1.49
C LYS A 18 3.66 11.65 0.00
N ASP A 19 3.99 10.42 -0.38
CA ASP A 19 3.94 9.98 -1.78
C ASP A 19 2.52 10.05 -2.33
N PHE A 20 1.53 9.57 -1.58
CA PHE A 20 0.13 9.63 -1.99
C PHE A 20 -0.38 11.07 -2.05
N LYS A 21 0.02 11.92 -1.11
CA LYS A 21 -0.37 13.33 -1.15
C LYS A 21 0.14 14.02 -2.41
N LYS A 22 1.35 13.70 -2.85
CA LYS A 22 1.89 14.25 -4.10
C LYS A 22 1.07 13.82 -5.32
N LEU A 23 0.42 12.67 -5.26
CA LEU A 23 -0.45 12.20 -6.33
C LEU A 23 -1.85 12.82 -6.31
N GLY A 24 -2.17 13.59 -5.27
CA GLY A 24 -3.46 14.24 -5.15
C GLY A 24 -4.36 13.73 -4.04
N TYR A 25 -3.92 12.71 -3.28
CA TYR A 25 -4.67 12.22 -2.13
C TYR A 25 -4.37 13.10 -0.92
N THR A 26 -4.90 14.32 -0.93
CA THR A 26 -4.54 15.38 0.02
C THR A 26 -4.90 15.07 1.46
N ASP A 27 -5.90 14.21 1.68
CA ASP A 27 -6.35 13.84 3.03
C ASP A 27 -5.73 12.53 3.52
N CYS A 28 -4.74 11.99 2.79
CA CYS A 28 -4.09 10.76 3.19
C CYS A 28 -3.40 10.91 4.54
N VAL A 29 -3.66 9.96 5.44
CA VAL A 29 -3.02 9.89 6.76
C VAL A 29 -2.79 8.42 7.10
N THR A 30 -2.00 8.15 8.13
CA THR A 30 -1.82 6.79 8.60
C THR A 30 -3.08 6.31 9.33
N SER A 31 -3.39 5.03 9.22
CA SER A 31 -4.52 4.43 9.94
C SER A 31 -4.30 4.47 11.44
N ARG A 32 -3.05 4.35 11.91
CA ARG A 32 -2.72 4.49 13.33
C ARG A 32 -3.20 5.82 13.89
N TYR A 33 -3.08 6.89 13.10
CA TYR A 33 -3.53 8.20 13.49
C TYR A 33 -5.04 8.35 13.39
N GLY A 34 -5.64 7.87 12.30
CA GLY A 34 -7.01 8.17 11.93
C GLY A 34 -8.04 7.10 12.23
N SER A 35 -7.66 5.82 12.28
CA SER A 35 -8.65 4.73 12.45
C SER A 35 -8.00 3.45 12.95
N LYS A 36 -8.21 3.16 14.22
CA LYS A 36 -7.80 1.87 14.79
C LYS A 36 -8.47 0.70 14.06
N MET A 37 -9.70 0.86 13.61
CA MET A 37 -10.42 -0.18 12.92
C MET A 37 -9.70 -0.60 11.62
N LEU A 38 -9.24 0.36 10.82
CA LEU A 38 -8.49 0.06 9.60
C LEU A 38 -7.14 -0.56 9.93
N ASP A 39 -6.46 -0.03 10.94
CA ASP A 39 -5.19 -0.58 11.40
C ASP A 39 -5.33 -2.05 11.78
N ASP A 40 -6.39 -2.39 12.51
CA ASP A 40 -6.69 -3.78 12.91
C ASP A 40 -7.01 -4.68 11.70
N LYS A 41 -7.47 -4.12 10.59
CA LYS A 41 -7.75 -4.84 9.35
C LYS A 41 -6.52 -5.04 8.47
N GLY A 42 -5.35 -4.60 8.91
CA GLY A 42 -4.13 -4.69 8.11
C GLY A 42 -4.04 -3.60 7.05
N ILE A 43 -4.73 -2.49 7.23
CA ILE A 43 -4.72 -1.34 6.31
C ILE A 43 -4.02 -0.20 7.02
N ASP A 44 -2.86 0.21 6.51
CA ASP A 44 -1.97 1.15 7.19
C ASP A 44 -2.22 2.62 6.83
N LEU A 45 -2.85 2.89 5.70
CA LEU A 45 -3.16 4.25 5.26
C LEU A 45 -4.65 4.45 5.05
N MET A 46 -5.12 5.67 5.28
CA MET A 46 -6.49 6.10 5.03
C MET A 46 -6.53 7.10 3.88
N ASN A 47 -7.66 7.15 3.20
CA ASN A 47 -7.94 8.15 2.15
C ASN A 47 -6.99 7.99 0.97
N THR A 48 -6.80 6.74 0.56
CA THR A 48 -5.99 6.37 -0.59
C THR A 48 -6.86 5.91 -1.78
N GLY A 49 -8.09 6.43 -1.88
CA GLY A 49 -8.99 6.12 -2.98
C GLY A 49 -9.37 4.65 -3.01
N ASP A 50 -9.19 4.04 -4.17
CA ASP A 50 -9.58 2.64 -4.40
C ASP A 50 -8.56 1.63 -3.87
N PHE A 51 -7.47 2.09 -3.26
CA PHE A 51 -6.41 1.21 -2.77
C PHE A 51 -6.48 1.01 -1.27
N ALA A 52 -6.33 -0.24 -0.83
CA ALA A 52 -6.12 -0.56 0.57
C ALA A 52 -4.62 -0.87 0.73
N VAL A 53 -3.92 -0.05 1.50
CA VAL A 53 -2.46 -0.05 1.53
C VAL A 53 -1.93 -0.69 2.81
N GLN A 54 -1.05 -1.67 2.66
CA GLN A 54 -0.27 -2.27 3.73
C GLN A 54 1.20 -1.95 3.49
N ALA A 55 1.90 -1.46 4.50
CA ALA A 55 3.31 -1.10 4.41
C ALA A 55 4.17 -2.09 5.18
N LYS A 56 5.25 -2.55 4.57
CA LYS A 56 6.23 -3.43 5.19
C LYS A 56 7.62 -2.86 4.96
N CYS A 57 8.36 -2.67 6.04
CA CYS A 57 9.71 -2.13 5.98
C CYS A 57 10.65 -3.06 6.74
N TYR A 58 11.23 -4.03 6.03
CA TYR A 58 12.20 -4.96 6.58
C TYR A 58 13.04 -5.58 5.45
N LYS A 59 14.19 -6.14 5.84
CA LYS A 59 15.18 -6.62 4.89
C LYS A 59 14.72 -7.87 4.12
N ARG A 60 14.04 -8.79 4.79
CA ARG A 60 13.58 -10.04 4.16
C ARG A 60 12.41 -9.78 3.23
N ASN A 61 12.18 -10.70 2.31
CA ASN A 61 10.97 -10.65 1.48
C ASN A 61 9.74 -10.87 2.34
N PRO A 62 8.67 -10.07 2.15
CA PRO A 62 7.43 -10.31 2.87
C PRO A 62 6.79 -11.61 2.40
N GLN A 63 6.08 -12.27 3.30
CA GLN A 63 5.22 -13.39 2.93
C GLN A 63 3.96 -12.82 2.27
N TYR A 64 4.11 -12.36 1.05
CA TYR A 64 3.11 -11.53 0.38
C TYR A 64 1.74 -12.19 0.29
N LYS A 65 1.68 -13.49 0.05
CA LYS A 65 0.41 -14.21 -0.03
C LYS A 65 -0.36 -14.08 1.29
N LYS A 66 0.32 -14.35 2.41
CA LYS A 66 -0.28 -14.25 3.73
C LYS A 66 -0.68 -12.81 4.05
N VAL A 67 0.18 -11.85 3.74
CA VAL A 67 -0.09 -10.44 4.01
C VAL A 67 -1.34 -9.97 3.26
N LEU A 68 -1.44 -10.29 1.97
CA LEU A 68 -2.60 -9.92 1.16
C LEU A 68 -3.88 -10.62 1.65
N GLU A 69 -3.80 -11.90 2.00
CA GLU A 69 -4.97 -12.66 2.46
C GLU A 69 -5.48 -12.18 3.81
N GLU A 70 -4.60 -11.68 4.67
CA GLU A 70 -4.99 -11.19 6.00
C GLU A 70 -5.54 -9.76 5.99
N MET A 71 -5.40 -9.04 4.90
CA MET A 71 -6.01 -7.71 4.78
C MET A 71 -7.52 -7.85 4.61
N ASP A 72 -8.27 -7.21 5.50
CA ASP A 72 -9.73 -7.19 5.44
C ASP A 72 -10.19 -6.00 4.62
N VAL A 73 -10.39 -6.22 3.34
CA VAL A 73 -10.58 -5.18 2.33
C VAL A 73 -11.99 -5.21 1.77
N LYS A 74 -12.56 -4.05 1.49
CA LYS A 74 -13.84 -3.95 0.79
C LYS A 74 -13.72 -4.59 -0.61
N PRO A 75 -14.78 -5.22 -1.12
CA PRO A 75 -14.73 -5.83 -2.46
C PRO A 75 -14.38 -4.86 -3.59
N THR A 76 -14.65 -3.58 -3.39
CA THR A 76 -14.37 -2.54 -4.39
C THR A 76 -12.94 -2.01 -4.32
N ASP A 77 -12.19 -2.33 -3.26
CA ASP A 77 -10.85 -1.81 -3.06
C ASP A 77 -9.80 -2.82 -3.53
N ILE A 78 -8.67 -2.30 -3.95
CA ILE A 78 -7.52 -3.11 -4.41
C ILE A 78 -6.51 -3.19 -3.28
N PRO A 79 -6.28 -4.38 -2.69
CA PRO A 79 -5.24 -4.52 -1.69
C PRO A 79 -3.87 -4.47 -2.35
N ILE A 80 -2.96 -3.69 -1.76
CA ILE A 80 -1.61 -3.55 -2.27
C ILE A 80 -0.63 -3.46 -1.10
N VAL A 81 0.47 -4.20 -1.21
CA VAL A 81 1.54 -4.19 -0.21
C VAL A 81 2.72 -3.41 -0.78
N PHE A 82 3.13 -2.38 -0.06
CA PHE A 82 4.36 -1.66 -0.36
C PHE A 82 5.46 -2.20 0.54
N HIS A 83 6.57 -2.62 -0.05
CA HIS A 83 7.69 -3.18 0.68
C HIS A 83 8.95 -2.39 0.40
N LYS A 84 9.60 -1.95 1.46
CA LYS A 84 10.91 -1.29 1.39
C LYS A 84 11.92 -2.12 2.15
N ALA A 85 12.96 -2.57 1.45
CA ALA A 85 14.12 -3.19 2.06
C ALA A 85 15.12 -2.09 2.43
N PRO A 86 15.69 -2.09 3.65
CA PRO A 86 16.67 -1.07 4.02
C PRO A 86 17.83 -1.02 3.02
N GLY A 87 18.13 0.17 2.53
CA GLY A 87 19.19 0.38 1.54
C GLY A 87 18.86 -0.10 0.13
N GLY A 88 17.65 -0.59 -0.10
CA GLY A 88 17.24 -1.13 -1.38
C GLY A 88 16.09 -0.36 -2.02
N LYS A 89 15.58 -0.94 -3.08
CA LYS A 89 14.43 -0.38 -3.78
C LYS A 89 13.14 -0.67 -3.02
N GLU A 90 12.09 0.02 -3.42
CA GLU A 90 10.75 -0.22 -2.92
C GLU A 90 9.94 -0.98 -3.96
N TYR A 91 9.05 -1.81 -3.50
CA TYR A 91 8.26 -2.71 -4.36
C TYR A 91 6.79 -2.62 -4.01
N CYS A 92 5.94 -2.93 -5.00
CA CYS A 92 4.51 -3.05 -4.80
C CYS A 92 4.09 -4.47 -5.15
N ILE A 93 3.23 -5.07 -4.32
CA ILE A 93 2.74 -6.42 -4.52
C ILE A 93 1.22 -6.39 -4.47
N LEU A 94 0.58 -6.88 -5.53
CA LEU A 94 -0.87 -6.95 -5.62
C LEU A 94 -1.25 -8.22 -6.40
N TYR A 95 -2.55 -8.56 -6.38
CA TYR A 95 -3.02 -9.70 -7.15
C TYR A 95 -2.93 -9.41 -8.64
N LYS A 96 -2.60 -10.46 -9.42
CA LYS A 96 -2.51 -10.33 -10.88
C LYS A 96 -3.80 -9.78 -11.49
N GLU A 97 -4.96 -10.28 -11.04
CA GLU A 97 -6.23 -9.85 -11.59
C GLU A 97 -6.47 -8.35 -11.39
N ASP A 98 -6.04 -7.80 -10.25
CA ASP A 98 -6.16 -6.37 -9.99
C ASP A 98 -5.24 -5.57 -10.91
N MET A 99 -4.01 -6.05 -11.13
CA MET A 99 -3.08 -5.40 -12.04
C MET A 99 -3.61 -5.41 -13.48
N MET A 100 -4.18 -6.53 -13.91
CA MET A 100 -4.75 -6.63 -15.25
C MET A 100 -5.92 -5.67 -15.44
N GLU A 101 -6.74 -5.51 -14.41
CA GLU A 101 -7.83 -4.54 -14.42
C GLU A 101 -7.32 -3.11 -14.53
N LEU A 102 -6.28 -2.76 -13.77
CA LEU A 102 -5.66 -1.44 -13.86
C LEU A 102 -5.10 -1.17 -15.27
N ILE A 103 -4.43 -2.16 -15.85
CA ILE A 103 -3.91 -2.03 -17.21
C ILE A 103 -5.05 -1.80 -18.21
N GLU A 104 -6.13 -2.55 -18.07
CA GLU A 104 -7.30 -2.38 -18.93
C GLU A 104 -7.88 -0.97 -18.83
N MET A 105 -8.01 -0.46 -17.61
CA MET A 105 -8.47 0.91 -17.39
C MET A 105 -7.56 1.95 -18.06
N LEU A 106 -6.26 1.77 -17.96
CA LEU A 106 -5.30 2.67 -18.59
C LEU A 106 -5.41 2.62 -20.12
N ILE A 107 -5.63 1.44 -20.69
CA ILE A 107 -5.83 1.28 -22.14
C ILE A 107 -7.13 1.95 -22.58
N GLN A 108 -8.23 1.68 -21.87
CA GLN A 108 -9.55 2.25 -22.20
C GLN A 108 -9.54 3.78 -22.15
N ASN A 109 -8.75 4.37 -21.29
CA ASN A 109 -8.62 5.81 -21.19
C ASN A 109 -7.49 6.37 -22.06
N LYS A 110 -6.92 5.53 -22.93
CA LYS A 110 -5.88 5.90 -23.90
C LYS A 110 -4.62 6.48 -23.27
N ILE A 111 -4.31 6.06 -22.04
CA ILE A 111 -3.12 6.50 -21.32
C ILE A 111 -1.92 5.66 -21.73
N ILE A 112 -2.13 4.36 -21.96
CA ILE A 112 -1.12 3.45 -22.50
C ILE A 112 -1.67 2.78 -23.76
N ASN A 113 -0.77 2.28 -24.60
CA ASN A 113 -1.14 1.70 -25.90
C ASN A 113 -1.18 0.18 -25.85
N THR A 114 -2.03 -0.42 -26.70
CA THR A 114 -1.92 -1.82 -27.09
C THR A 114 -1.16 -1.91 -28.40
N PRO A 115 -0.49 -3.04 -28.70
CA PRO A 115 0.13 -3.25 -30.00
C PRO A 115 -0.86 -3.23 -31.13
#